data_90551a0c05b711eecba89965aeb9f3ff
#
_entry.id   90551a0c05b711eecba89965aeb9f3ff
#
_cell.length_a   1.000
_cell.length_b   1.000
_cell.length_c   1.000
_cell.angle_alpha   90.00
_cell.angle_beta   90.00
_cell.angle_gamma   90.00
#
_symmetry.space_group_name_H-M   'P 1'
#
loop_
_entity.id
_entity.type
_entity.pdbx_description
1 polymer ?
#
loop_
_entity_poly.entity_id
_entity_poly.type
_entity_poly.pdbx_seq_one_letter_code
_entity_poly.pdbx_strand_id
1 'polypeptide(L)'
;MELTGSEILVQCLREQGVDTVFGYPGGCILNVYDALYKHSDEITHILTSHEQGASHAADGYARATGKVGVCMATSGPGATNLVTGIATAYMDSIPIIAITCNVAVSLLGRDSFQEIDIAGVTMPITKHNFIVKDVNKLADTVRRAFKIAKEGRPGPVLIDITKDVTANKAEYERKEPEQVKRITDSIKAEDIEAAVKMIEASKKPYVFVGGGAIASGADTQLNEFVHKIDSPVADTLMGKGAFNGTDPLYTGMLGMHGTKASNYGVSQCDLLVVVGARFSDRVYGNAKKFAANAKIMQFDVDPAEINKNIKTDASIIGDVKVILEKLNEKLSQMNHKEWITEVKSYEESHP
;
A
#
# COMPACT_ATOMS: atom_id res chain seq x y z
N MET A 1 18.61 12.47 -26.26
CA MET A 1 20.09 12.46 -26.02
C MET A 1 20.53 11.02 -25.82
N GLU A 2 21.72 10.66 -26.31
CA GLU A 2 22.25 9.32 -26.13
C GLU A 2 22.88 9.17 -24.73
N LEU A 3 22.38 8.23 -23.93
CA LEU A 3 22.83 7.97 -22.55
C LEU A 3 23.08 6.47 -22.36
N THR A 4 23.96 6.13 -21.39
CA THR A 4 24.09 4.74 -20.93
C THR A 4 22.83 4.29 -20.16
N GLY A 5 22.58 2.98 -20.09
CA GLY A 5 21.42 2.47 -19.34
C GLY A 5 21.44 2.86 -17.86
N SER A 6 22.63 2.93 -17.24
CA SER A 6 22.76 3.42 -15.86
C SER A 6 22.37 4.89 -15.72
N GLU A 7 22.77 5.75 -16.66
CA GLU A 7 22.34 7.16 -16.70
C GLU A 7 20.84 7.30 -16.99
N ILE A 8 20.29 6.49 -17.92
CA ILE A 8 18.84 6.44 -18.20
C ILE A 8 18.05 6.07 -16.93
N LEU A 9 18.51 5.06 -16.19
CA LEU A 9 17.88 4.66 -14.93
C LEU A 9 17.83 5.83 -13.94
N VAL A 10 18.95 6.51 -13.71
CA VAL A 10 19.02 7.67 -12.80
C VAL A 10 18.11 8.80 -13.27
N GLN A 11 18.09 9.11 -14.56
CA GLN A 11 17.19 10.12 -15.12
C GLN A 11 15.72 9.74 -14.92
N CYS A 12 15.35 8.47 -15.11
CA CYS A 12 13.97 8.00 -14.84
C CYS A 12 13.61 8.10 -13.37
N LEU A 13 14.52 7.83 -12.43
CA LEU A 13 14.28 8.03 -11.00
C LEU A 13 14.00 9.51 -10.70
N ARG A 14 14.77 10.44 -11.28
CA ARG A 14 14.53 11.89 -11.18
C ARG A 14 13.19 12.31 -11.76
N GLU A 15 12.80 11.77 -12.93
CA GLU A 15 11.45 11.97 -13.50
C GLU A 15 10.35 11.61 -12.51
N GLN A 16 10.53 10.49 -11.79
CA GLN A 16 9.54 9.98 -10.83
C GLN A 16 9.58 10.69 -9.46
N GLY A 17 10.42 11.71 -9.31
CA GLY A 17 10.55 12.49 -8.08
C GLY A 17 11.25 11.75 -6.93
N VAL A 18 12.09 10.76 -7.26
CA VAL A 18 12.91 10.05 -6.28
C VAL A 18 14.05 10.96 -5.82
N ASP A 19 14.10 11.22 -4.54
CA ASP A 19 15.15 12.01 -3.87
C ASP A 19 16.06 11.17 -2.98
N THR A 20 15.65 9.95 -2.66
CA THR A 20 16.38 9.04 -1.76
C THR A 20 16.30 7.60 -2.26
N VAL A 21 17.45 6.91 -2.28
CA VAL A 21 17.56 5.49 -2.57
C VAL A 21 18.36 4.79 -1.48
N PHE A 22 17.98 3.56 -1.15
CA PHE A 22 18.64 2.73 -0.14
C PHE A 22 19.30 1.53 -0.81
N GLY A 23 20.52 1.19 -0.44
CA GLY A 23 21.13 0.04 -1.07
C GLY A 23 22.54 -0.29 -0.61
N TYR A 24 23.07 -1.36 -1.21
CA TYR A 24 24.42 -1.82 -1.02
C TYR A 24 25.07 -2.15 -2.38
N PRO A 25 26.26 -1.64 -2.69
CA PRO A 25 26.94 -1.86 -3.98
C PRO A 25 27.43 -3.30 -4.11
N GLY A 26 27.55 -3.76 -5.38
CA GLY A 26 28.13 -5.05 -5.73
C GLY A 26 28.44 -5.12 -7.23
N GLY A 27 29.11 -6.18 -7.67
CA GLY A 27 29.73 -6.25 -8.98
C GLY A 27 28.86 -5.99 -10.20
N CYS A 28 27.59 -6.41 -10.17
CA CYS A 28 26.68 -6.22 -11.31
C CYS A 28 26.03 -4.82 -11.35
N ILE A 29 25.96 -4.11 -10.21
CA ILE A 29 25.26 -2.80 -10.10
C ILE A 29 26.23 -1.59 -10.10
N LEU A 30 27.53 -1.79 -10.19
CA LEU A 30 28.52 -0.69 -10.07
C LEU A 30 28.28 0.46 -11.06
N ASN A 31 27.89 0.17 -12.31
CA ASN A 31 27.60 1.20 -13.29
C ASN A 31 26.45 2.13 -12.82
N VAL A 32 25.46 1.58 -12.14
CA VAL A 32 24.33 2.36 -11.59
C VAL A 32 24.82 3.23 -10.43
N TYR A 33 25.67 2.70 -9.56
CA TYR A 33 26.24 3.48 -8.45
C TYR A 33 27.15 4.60 -8.94
N ASP A 34 27.94 4.38 -10.02
CA ASP A 34 28.73 5.43 -10.64
C ASP A 34 27.86 6.54 -11.25
N ALA A 35 26.75 6.18 -11.88
CA ALA A 35 25.78 7.15 -12.39
C ALA A 35 25.06 7.91 -11.25
N LEU A 36 24.69 7.23 -10.16
CA LEU A 36 24.12 7.87 -8.96
C LEU A 36 25.10 8.86 -8.32
N TYR A 37 26.39 8.52 -8.24
CA TYR A 37 27.40 9.40 -7.67
C TYR A 37 27.48 10.74 -8.41
N LYS A 38 27.34 10.72 -9.75
CA LYS A 38 27.30 11.93 -10.58
C LYS A 38 26.09 12.84 -10.31
N HIS A 39 25.04 12.32 -9.67
CA HIS A 39 23.81 13.02 -9.32
C HIS A 39 23.55 13.02 -7.80
N SER A 40 24.63 12.95 -7.01
CA SER A 40 24.55 12.91 -5.54
C SER A 40 24.02 14.21 -4.90
N ASP A 41 23.99 15.30 -5.64
CA ASP A 41 23.34 16.58 -5.30
C ASP A 41 21.81 16.55 -5.43
N GLU A 42 21.26 15.60 -6.20
CA GLU A 42 19.83 15.49 -6.46
C GLU A 42 19.17 14.25 -5.84
N ILE A 43 19.91 13.13 -5.78
CA ILE A 43 19.46 11.87 -5.19
C ILE A 43 20.41 11.47 -4.07
N THR A 44 19.92 11.43 -2.85
CA THR A 44 20.65 10.94 -1.68
C THR A 44 20.69 9.41 -1.69
N HIS A 45 21.90 8.82 -1.74
CA HIS A 45 22.06 7.39 -1.52
C HIS A 45 22.36 7.11 -0.04
N ILE A 46 21.55 6.26 0.57
CA ILE A 46 21.77 5.76 1.93
C ILE A 46 22.38 4.36 1.83
N LEU A 47 23.66 4.26 2.19
CA LEU A 47 24.36 2.99 2.27
C LEU A 47 23.85 2.19 3.49
N THR A 48 23.43 0.97 3.24
CA THR A 48 23.02 0.03 4.31
C THR A 48 24.11 -1.04 4.48
N SER A 49 24.22 -1.61 5.69
CA SER A 49 25.18 -2.70 5.93
C SER A 49 24.68 -4.06 5.43
N HIS A 50 23.41 -4.14 5.08
CA HIS A 50 22.75 -5.35 4.56
C HIS A 50 21.55 -4.93 3.69
N GLU A 51 21.32 -5.60 2.57
CA GLU A 51 20.27 -5.23 1.62
C GLU A 51 18.84 -5.39 2.20
N GLN A 52 18.65 -6.29 3.15
CA GLN A 52 17.39 -6.39 3.90
C GLN A 52 17.07 -5.05 4.60
N GLY A 53 18.09 -4.41 5.19
CA GLY A 53 17.95 -3.07 5.76
C GLY A 53 17.55 -2.04 4.71
N ALA A 54 18.05 -2.15 3.48
CA ALA A 54 17.67 -1.25 2.38
C ALA A 54 16.20 -1.39 1.99
N SER A 55 15.70 -2.62 1.85
CA SER A 55 14.28 -2.85 1.50
C SER A 55 13.34 -2.41 2.63
N HIS A 56 13.69 -2.63 3.90
CA HIS A 56 12.90 -2.12 5.03
C HIS A 56 12.98 -0.60 5.16
N ALA A 57 14.13 0.03 4.86
CA ALA A 57 14.25 1.48 4.84
C ALA A 57 13.39 2.12 3.74
N ALA A 58 13.37 1.52 2.54
CA ALA A 58 12.51 1.95 1.44
C ALA A 58 11.01 1.82 1.81
N ASP A 59 10.62 0.72 2.47
CA ASP A 59 9.26 0.52 2.99
C ASP A 59 8.90 1.60 4.03
N GLY A 60 9.77 1.84 5.02
CA GLY A 60 9.59 2.89 6.03
C GLY A 60 9.52 4.29 5.44
N TYR A 61 10.38 4.58 4.44
CA TYR A 61 10.36 5.85 3.72
C TYR A 61 9.02 6.08 2.99
N ALA A 62 8.53 5.05 2.30
CA ALA A 62 7.25 5.15 1.60
C ALA A 62 6.08 5.42 2.56
N ARG A 63 6.06 4.76 3.73
CA ARG A 63 5.04 4.98 4.76
C ARG A 63 5.08 6.40 5.34
N ALA A 64 6.29 6.91 5.61
CA ALA A 64 6.46 8.21 6.25
C ALA A 64 6.23 9.39 5.32
N THR A 65 6.54 9.24 4.03
CA THR A 65 6.51 10.35 3.06
C THR A 65 5.33 10.32 2.09
N GLY A 66 4.66 9.15 1.94
CA GLY A 66 3.67 8.93 0.89
C GLY A 66 4.26 8.79 -0.52
N LYS A 67 5.60 8.84 -0.66
CA LYS A 67 6.32 8.63 -1.93
C LYS A 67 6.57 7.15 -2.17
N VAL A 68 6.98 6.80 -3.39
CA VAL A 68 7.45 5.44 -3.69
C VAL A 68 8.86 5.27 -3.11
N GLY A 69 9.06 4.25 -2.27
CA GLY A 69 10.38 3.91 -1.74
C GLY A 69 11.22 3.17 -2.79
N VAL A 70 12.52 3.42 -2.84
CA VAL A 70 13.42 2.78 -3.80
C VAL A 70 14.58 2.11 -3.08
N CYS A 71 14.77 0.81 -3.34
CA CYS A 71 15.95 0.08 -2.88
C CYS A 71 16.69 -0.56 -4.04
N MET A 72 18.01 -0.73 -3.88
CA MET A 72 18.90 -1.25 -4.91
C MET A 72 19.84 -2.31 -4.36
N ALA A 73 20.06 -3.38 -5.15
CA ALA A 73 21.00 -4.43 -4.81
C ALA A 73 21.66 -5.04 -6.05
N THR A 74 22.82 -5.65 -5.85
CA THR A 74 23.47 -6.46 -6.87
C THR A 74 22.75 -7.80 -7.07
N SER A 75 23.20 -8.60 -8.01
CA SER A 75 22.69 -9.95 -8.29
C SER A 75 22.87 -10.93 -7.13
N GLY A 76 22.30 -12.11 -7.27
CA GLY A 76 22.50 -13.24 -6.37
C GLY A 76 22.12 -12.93 -4.92
N PRO A 77 23.08 -13.06 -3.97
CA PRO A 77 22.80 -12.84 -2.55
C PRO A 77 22.33 -11.43 -2.24
N GLY A 78 22.77 -10.40 -2.98
CA GLY A 78 22.27 -9.03 -2.80
C GLY A 78 20.79 -8.92 -3.13
N ALA A 79 20.38 -9.48 -4.25
CA ALA A 79 18.96 -9.49 -4.66
C ALA A 79 18.09 -10.31 -3.70
N THR A 80 18.54 -11.50 -3.29
CA THR A 80 17.76 -12.34 -2.36
C THR A 80 17.62 -11.74 -0.96
N ASN A 81 18.60 -10.93 -0.52
CA ASN A 81 18.51 -10.22 0.76
C ASN A 81 17.41 -9.15 0.80
N LEU A 82 16.91 -8.67 -0.34
CA LEU A 82 15.78 -7.73 -0.39
C LEU A 82 14.43 -8.39 -0.10
N VAL A 83 14.32 -9.72 -0.21
CA VAL A 83 13.04 -10.48 -0.26
C VAL A 83 12.16 -10.22 0.96
N THR A 84 12.72 -10.22 2.17
CA THR A 84 11.93 -10.00 3.40
C THR A 84 11.25 -8.64 3.40
N GLY A 85 11.97 -7.56 3.06
CA GLY A 85 11.37 -6.22 3.01
C GLY A 85 10.37 -6.05 1.87
N ILE A 86 10.62 -6.67 0.70
CA ILE A 86 9.65 -6.71 -0.40
C ILE A 86 8.36 -7.42 0.04
N ALA A 87 8.47 -8.58 0.73
CA ALA A 87 7.31 -9.30 1.26
C ALA A 87 6.53 -8.48 2.30
N THR A 88 7.23 -7.74 3.18
CA THR A 88 6.61 -6.83 4.15
C THR A 88 5.82 -5.73 3.44
N ALA A 89 6.41 -5.06 2.46
CA ALA A 89 5.75 -4.03 1.67
C ALA A 89 4.54 -4.58 0.90
N TYR A 90 4.64 -5.80 0.35
CA TYR A 90 3.53 -6.46 -0.33
C TYR A 90 2.36 -6.74 0.61
N MET A 91 2.64 -7.30 1.78
CA MET A 91 1.60 -7.61 2.78
C MET A 91 0.87 -6.36 3.26
N ASP A 92 1.55 -5.23 3.38
CA ASP A 92 0.98 -3.98 3.86
C ASP A 92 0.56 -3.01 2.75
N SER A 93 0.68 -3.44 1.48
CA SER A 93 0.28 -2.62 0.32
C SER A 93 1.07 -1.31 0.21
N ILE A 94 2.38 -1.37 0.43
CA ILE A 94 3.29 -0.22 0.39
C ILE A 94 3.98 -0.16 -0.99
N PRO A 95 3.94 0.97 -1.70
CA PRO A 95 4.56 1.11 -3.01
C PRO A 95 6.08 1.26 -2.86
N ILE A 96 6.83 0.24 -3.26
CA ILE A 96 8.28 0.30 -3.38
C ILE A 96 8.74 -0.22 -4.75
N ILE A 97 9.87 0.30 -5.22
CA ILE A 97 10.60 -0.20 -6.38
C ILE A 97 11.88 -0.85 -5.89
N ALA A 98 12.00 -2.15 -6.10
CA ALA A 98 13.24 -2.90 -5.86
C ALA A 98 13.99 -3.03 -7.19
N ILE A 99 15.19 -2.48 -7.26
CA ILE A 99 16.05 -2.52 -8.45
C ILE A 99 17.19 -3.49 -8.17
N THR A 100 17.28 -4.54 -8.97
CA THR A 100 18.40 -5.47 -8.94
C THR A 100 19.16 -5.43 -10.27
N CYS A 101 20.45 -5.71 -10.22
CA CYS A 101 21.21 -5.86 -11.43
C CYS A 101 21.74 -7.29 -11.54
N ASN A 102 21.41 -7.96 -12.64
CA ASN A 102 21.80 -9.34 -12.90
C ASN A 102 23.06 -9.43 -13.79
N VAL A 103 23.54 -10.63 -14.00
CA VAL A 103 24.64 -10.92 -14.95
C VAL A 103 24.26 -10.48 -16.38
N ALA A 104 25.21 -10.40 -17.29
CA ALA A 104 24.94 -10.07 -18.68
C ALA A 104 23.98 -11.10 -19.34
N VAL A 105 23.20 -10.69 -20.34
CA VAL A 105 22.22 -11.54 -21.05
C VAL A 105 22.84 -12.88 -21.50
N SER A 106 24.10 -12.87 -21.98
CA SER A 106 24.80 -14.07 -22.46
C SER A 106 25.11 -15.09 -21.34
N LEU A 107 25.00 -14.69 -20.09
CA LEU A 107 25.31 -15.51 -18.90
C LEU A 107 24.04 -15.96 -18.15
N LEU A 108 22.87 -15.46 -18.50
CA LEU A 108 21.61 -15.85 -17.85
C LEU A 108 21.28 -17.32 -18.09
N GLY A 109 20.87 -18.02 -17.02
CA GLY A 109 20.50 -19.44 -17.06
C GLY A 109 21.70 -20.38 -17.22
N ARG A 110 22.91 -19.96 -16.81
CA ARG A 110 24.14 -20.73 -16.95
C ARG A 110 24.86 -21.00 -15.63
N ASP A 111 24.15 -20.87 -14.51
CA ASP A 111 24.74 -21.02 -13.16
C ASP A 111 25.96 -20.09 -12.96
N SER A 112 25.86 -18.88 -13.52
CA SER A 112 26.92 -17.89 -13.47
C SER A 112 27.14 -17.38 -12.03
N PHE A 113 28.34 -16.84 -11.75
CA PHE A 113 28.65 -16.32 -10.43
C PHE A 113 27.62 -15.28 -9.97
N GLN A 114 27.00 -15.52 -8.81
CA GLN A 114 25.95 -14.68 -8.22
C GLN A 114 24.72 -14.47 -9.13
N GLU A 115 24.42 -15.40 -10.01
CA GLU A 115 23.16 -15.41 -10.75
C GLU A 115 22.04 -16.01 -9.89
N ILE A 116 20.86 -15.43 -9.98
CA ILE A 116 19.61 -15.97 -9.42
C ILE A 116 18.42 -15.48 -10.26
N ASP A 117 17.39 -16.31 -10.42
CA ASP A 117 16.10 -15.88 -10.94
C ASP A 117 15.32 -15.12 -9.84
N ILE A 118 15.71 -13.89 -9.60
CA ILE A 118 15.08 -13.04 -8.59
C ILE A 118 13.62 -12.70 -8.95
N ALA A 119 13.28 -12.64 -10.24
CA ALA A 119 11.91 -12.45 -10.68
C ALA A 119 11.01 -13.63 -10.27
N GLY A 120 11.49 -14.86 -10.46
CA GLY A 120 10.80 -16.07 -9.99
C GLY A 120 10.65 -16.11 -8.46
N VAL A 121 11.72 -15.76 -7.72
CA VAL A 121 11.71 -15.71 -6.25
C VAL A 121 10.71 -14.69 -5.72
N THR A 122 10.60 -13.51 -6.34
CA THR A 122 9.77 -12.42 -5.85
C THR A 122 8.36 -12.38 -6.48
N MET A 123 8.06 -13.24 -7.43
CA MET A 123 6.76 -13.29 -8.12
C MET A 123 5.56 -13.30 -7.16
N PRO A 124 5.52 -14.12 -6.10
CA PRO A 124 4.37 -14.18 -5.18
C PRO A 124 4.28 -13.00 -4.20
N ILE A 125 5.30 -12.16 -4.12
CA ILE A 125 5.41 -11.05 -3.15
C ILE A 125 5.57 -9.68 -3.81
N THR A 126 5.25 -9.57 -5.10
CA THR A 126 5.26 -8.32 -5.86
C THR A 126 4.00 -8.16 -6.70
N LYS A 127 3.65 -6.93 -7.04
CA LYS A 127 2.58 -6.67 -8.01
C LYS A 127 3.00 -7.04 -9.42
N HIS A 128 4.28 -6.82 -9.73
CA HIS A 128 4.86 -7.14 -11.04
C HIS A 128 6.39 -7.23 -10.95
N ASN A 129 6.97 -8.02 -11.85
CA ASN A 129 8.41 -8.15 -12.04
C ASN A 129 8.78 -7.84 -13.49
N PHE A 130 9.86 -7.13 -13.67
CA PHE A 130 10.45 -6.88 -14.97
C PHE A 130 11.87 -7.44 -15.02
N ILE A 131 12.24 -8.07 -16.13
CA ILE A 131 13.63 -8.39 -16.48
C ILE A 131 13.98 -7.58 -17.72
N VAL A 132 14.87 -6.60 -17.57
CA VAL A 132 15.30 -5.71 -18.66
C VAL A 132 16.55 -6.24 -19.31
N LYS A 133 16.42 -6.68 -20.57
CA LYS A 133 17.51 -7.26 -21.41
C LYS A 133 17.84 -6.39 -22.62
N ASP A 134 17.17 -5.26 -22.79
CA ASP A 134 17.33 -4.31 -23.89
C ASP A 134 17.29 -2.89 -23.33
N VAL A 135 18.37 -2.14 -23.54
CA VAL A 135 18.50 -0.76 -23.05
C VAL A 135 17.42 0.18 -23.60
N ASN A 136 16.96 -0.07 -24.83
CA ASN A 136 15.89 0.74 -25.45
C ASN A 136 14.53 0.61 -24.74
N LYS A 137 14.35 -0.43 -23.93
CA LYS A 137 13.12 -0.65 -23.15
C LYS A 137 13.23 -0.17 -21.69
N LEU A 138 14.43 0.21 -21.26
CA LEU A 138 14.70 0.52 -19.85
C LEU A 138 13.83 1.67 -19.33
N ALA A 139 13.83 2.82 -20.01
CA ALA A 139 13.09 4.01 -19.56
C ALA A 139 11.60 3.74 -19.42
N ASP A 140 10.97 3.14 -20.42
CA ASP A 140 9.53 2.83 -20.38
C ASP A 140 9.20 1.75 -19.33
N THR A 141 10.12 0.80 -19.09
CA THR A 141 9.97 -0.19 -18.01
C THR A 141 9.97 0.48 -16.64
N VAL A 142 10.91 1.39 -16.38
CA VAL A 142 10.97 2.11 -15.09
C VAL A 142 9.69 2.93 -14.88
N ARG A 143 9.27 3.71 -15.86
CA ARG A 143 8.02 4.50 -15.81
C ARG A 143 6.81 3.63 -15.50
N ARG A 144 6.68 2.49 -16.22
CA ARG A 144 5.61 1.52 -16.02
C ARG A 144 5.65 0.89 -14.62
N ALA A 145 6.84 0.59 -14.10
CA ALA A 145 7.00 0.03 -12.76
C ALA A 145 6.48 0.99 -11.67
N PHE A 146 6.81 2.28 -11.75
CA PHE A 146 6.29 3.30 -10.83
C PHE A 146 4.78 3.49 -10.92
N LYS A 147 4.22 3.41 -12.12
CA LYS A 147 2.76 3.44 -12.33
C LYS A 147 2.10 2.24 -11.65
N ILE A 148 2.57 1.01 -11.92
CA ILE A 148 2.03 -0.23 -11.35
C ILE A 148 2.14 -0.22 -9.82
N ALA A 149 3.26 0.25 -9.26
CA ALA A 149 3.45 0.30 -7.81
C ALA A 149 2.38 1.15 -7.10
N LYS A 150 1.91 2.22 -7.74
CA LYS A 150 0.94 3.18 -7.19
C LYS A 150 -0.52 2.88 -7.57
N GLU A 151 -0.78 2.23 -8.71
CA GLU A 151 -2.12 2.06 -9.27
C GLU A 151 -2.93 1.03 -8.48
N GLY A 152 -4.23 1.33 -8.25
CA GLY A 152 -5.12 0.45 -7.52
C GLY A 152 -4.67 0.25 -6.08
N ARG A 153 -4.63 -1.01 -5.62
CA ARG A 153 -3.97 -1.37 -4.37
C ARG A 153 -2.46 -1.20 -4.55
N PRO A 154 -1.78 -0.31 -3.81
CA PRO A 154 -0.35 -0.12 -3.93
C PRO A 154 0.46 -1.38 -3.57
N GLY A 155 1.72 -1.43 -4.00
CA GLY A 155 2.58 -2.55 -3.63
C GLY A 155 3.91 -2.55 -4.38
N PRO A 156 4.81 -3.47 -4.02
CA PRO A 156 6.16 -3.55 -4.57
C PRO A 156 6.20 -4.00 -6.03
N VAL A 157 7.16 -3.45 -6.77
CA VAL A 157 7.52 -3.89 -8.12
C VAL A 157 9.04 -4.11 -8.17
N LEU A 158 9.45 -5.23 -8.78
CA LEU A 158 10.86 -5.53 -9.01
C LEU A 158 11.25 -5.14 -10.45
N ILE A 159 12.43 -4.55 -10.60
CA ILE A 159 13.08 -4.33 -11.89
C ILE A 159 14.47 -4.97 -11.83
N ASP A 160 14.66 -6.09 -12.50
CA ASP A 160 15.95 -6.76 -12.64
C ASP A 160 16.61 -6.35 -13.97
N ILE A 161 17.79 -5.76 -13.93
CA ILE A 161 18.46 -5.17 -15.09
C ILE A 161 19.74 -5.95 -15.35
N THR A 162 19.94 -6.47 -16.57
CA THR A 162 21.18 -7.15 -16.90
C THR A 162 22.35 -6.17 -17.00
N LYS A 163 23.56 -6.62 -16.63
CA LYS A 163 24.76 -5.79 -16.53
C LYS A 163 25.11 -5.09 -17.85
N ASP A 164 24.93 -5.76 -18.96
CA ASP A 164 25.15 -5.21 -20.31
C ASP A 164 24.19 -4.07 -20.63
N VAL A 165 22.92 -4.15 -20.20
CA VAL A 165 21.95 -3.05 -20.34
C VAL A 165 22.44 -1.80 -19.59
N THR A 166 23.04 -1.94 -18.42
CA THR A 166 23.54 -0.78 -17.65
C THR A 166 24.67 -0.03 -18.36
N ALA A 167 25.43 -0.73 -19.21
CA ALA A 167 26.57 -0.18 -19.95
C ALA A 167 26.23 0.27 -21.37
N ASN A 168 25.24 -0.38 -22.01
CA ASN A 168 24.81 -0.06 -23.36
C ASN A 168 24.15 1.31 -23.42
N LYS A 169 24.18 1.94 -24.61
CA LYS A 169 23.59 3.26 -24.85
C LYS A 169 22.28 3.18 -25.62
N ALA A 170 21.39 4.10 -25.32
CA ALA A 170 20.15 4.32 -26.07
C ALA A 170 19.74 5.80 -26.05
N GLU A 171 18.84 6.16 -26.97
CA GLU A 171 18.22 7.48 -26.96
C GLU A 171 17.27 7.61 -25.75
N TYR A 172 17.45 8.69 -25.01
CA TYR A 172 16.63 9.04 -23.87
C TYR A 172 15.93 10.38 -24.09
N GLU A 173 14.63 10.40 -23.79
CA GLU A 173 13.80 11.59 -23.73
C GLU A 173 13.11 11.64 -22.37
N ARG A 174 13.25 12.80 -21.70
CA ARG A 174 12.55 13.04 -20.42
C ARG A 174 11.05 13.12 -20.65
N LYS A 175 10.27 12.47 -19.77
CA LYS A 175 8.81 12.52 -19.77
C LYS A 175 8.30 12.92 -18.38
N GLU A 176 7.18 13.62 -18.34
CA GLU A 176 6.49 13.85 -17.07
C GLU A 176 5.85 12.54 -16.58
N PRO A 177 5.87 12.25 -15.26
CA PRO A 177 5.23 11.09 -14.70
C PRO A 177 3.74 11.03 -15.00
N GLU A 178 3.26 9.87 -15.41
CA GLU A 178 1.81 9.67 -15.53
C GLU A 178 1.13 9.79 -14.18
N GLN A 179 0.08 10.59 -14.11
CA GLN A 179 -0.76 10.65 -12.91
C GLN A 179 -1.58 9.37 -12.81
N VAL A 180 -1.50 8.72 -11.64
CA VAL A 180 -2.32 7.55 -11.36
C VAL A 180 -3.74 8.01 -11.04
N LYS A 181 -4.69 7.54 -11.84
CA LYS A 181 -6.11 7.83 -11.64
C LYS A 181 -6.69 7.01 -10.48
N ARG A 182 -7.55 7.62 -9.68
CA ARG A 182 -8.33 6.90 -8.68
C ARG A 182 -9.29 5.92 -9.36
N ILE A 183 -9.50 4.76 -8.77
CA ILE A 183 -10.48 3.79 -9.26
C ILE A 183 -11.88 4.26 -8.86
N THR A 184 -12.62 4.78 -9.81
CA THR A 184 -13.96 5.34 -9.61
C THR A 184 -15.02 4.68 -10.50
N ASP A 185 -14.60 4.05 -11.60
CA ASP A 185 -15.51 3.49 -12.61
C ASP A 185 -16.33 2.30 -12.08
N SER A 186 -15.86 1.66 -11.02
CA SER A 186 -16.54 0.56 -10.33
C SER A 186 -17.55 1.03 -9.27
N ILE A 187 -17.57 2.33 -8.92
CA ILE A 187 -18.47 2.90 -7.90
C ILE A 187 -19.83 3.18 -8.56
N LYS A 188 -20.79 2.27 -8.36
CA LYS A 188 -22.12 2.40 -8.94
C LYS A 188 -23.03 3.21 -8.03
N ALA A 189 -23.93 4.00 -8.64
CA ALA A 189 -24.90 4.79 -7.90
C ALA A 189 -25.86 3.91 -7.07
N GLU A 190 -26.25 2.75 -7.60
CA GLU A 190 -27.10 1.78 -6.92
C GLU A 190 -26.45 1.21 -5.65
N ASP A 191 -25.13 0.97 -5.67
CA ASP A 191 -24.39 0.47 -4.49
C ASP A 191 -24.30 1.55 -3.40
N ILE A 192 -24.12 2.82 -3.79
CA ILE A 192 -24.15 3.96 -2.87
C ILE A 192 -25.53 4.10 -2.23
N GLU A 193 -26.63 3.99 -3.01
CA GLU A 193 -27.98 4.09 -2.48
C GLU A 193 -28.33 2.92 -1.55
N ALA A 194 -27.89 1.73 -1.87
CA ALA A 194 -28.04 0.56 -1.01
C ALA A 194 -27.27 0.74 0.31
N ALA A 195 -26.07 1.28 0.26
CA ALA A 195 -25.25 1.59 1.43
C ALA A 195 -25.93 2.64 2.32
N VAL A 196 -26.42 3.74 1.75
CA VAL A 196 -27.16 4.78 2.50
C VAL A 196 -28.35 4.17 3.25
N LYS A 197 -29.19 3.40 2.57
CA LYS A 197 -30.34 2.74 3.19
C LYS A 197 -29.95 1.81 4.33
N MET A 198 -28.83 1.08 4.18
CA MET A 198 -28.35 0.17 5.22
C MET A 198 -27.82 0.94 6.43
N ILE A 199 -27.12 2.05 6.21
CA ILE A 199 -26.62 2.93 7.27
C ILE A 199 -27.79 3.58 8.03
N GLU A 200 -28.75 4.18 7.33
CA GLU A 200 -29.91 4.84 7.93
C GLU A 200 -30.82 3.89 8.72
N ALA A 201 -30.83 2.61 8.39
CA ALA A 201 -31.58 1.60 9.11
C ALA A 201 -30.87 1.08 10.37
N SER A 202 -29.59 1.35 10.54
CA SER A 202 -28.79 0.90 11.68
C SER A 202 -29.10 1.70 12.93
N LYS A 203 -29.11 1.02 14.08
CA LYS A 203 -29.25 1.62 15.41
C LYS A 203 -27.95 1.59 16.23
N LYS A 204 -27.05 0.69 15.86
CA LYS A 204 -25.75 0.48 16.50
C LYS A 204 -24.64 0.39 15.44
N PRO A 205 -24.44 1.44 14.60
CA PRO A 205 -23.40 1.43 13.60
C PRO A 205 -22.01 1.44 14.26
N TYR A 206 -21.04 0.80 13.61
CA TYR A 206 -19.65 0.82 14.02
C TYR A 206 -18.74 0.92 12.82
N VAL A 207 -17.77 1.84 12.85
CA VAL A 207 -16.83 2.04 11.74
C VAL A 207 -15.49 1.40 12.07
N PHE A 208 -14.95 0.61 11.12
CA PHE A 208 -13.64 -0.02 11.21
C PHE A 208 -12.76 0.45 10.08
N VAL A 209 -11.63 1.09 10.41
CA VAL A 209 -10.77 1.80 9.45
C VAL A 209 -9.43 1.11 9.27
N GLY A 210 -9.01 0.93 8.04
CA GLY A 210 -7.70 0.36 7.69
C GLY A 210 -6.79 1.31 6.93
N GLY A 211 -5.61 0.78 6.54
CA GLY A 211 -4.58 1.51 5.80
C GLY A 211 -5.02 2.07 4.44
N GLY A 212 -6.09 1.51 3.85
CA GLY A 212 -6.66 2.02 2.60
C GLY A 212 -7.20 3.44 2.72
N ALA A 213 -7.71 3.84 3.89
CA ALA A 213 -8.14 5.21 4.15
C ALA A 213 -6.95 6.20 4.11
N ILE A 214 -5.80 5.80 4.68
CA ILE A 214 -4.56 6.59 4.61
C ILE A 214 -4.05 6.64 3.18
N ALA A 215 -3.95 5.49 2.51
CA ALA A 215 -3.44 5.41 1.15
C ALA A 215 -4.24 6.25 0.14
N SER A 216 -5.55 6.42 0.36
CA SER A 216 -6.39 7.26 -0.48
C SER A 216 -6.44 8.73 -0.04
N GLY A 217 -5.86 9.10 1.12
CA GLY A 217 -5.95 10.44 1.72
C GLY A 217 -7.41 10.82 2.04
N ALA A 218 -8.13 9.92 2.69
CA ALA A 218 -9.57 10.03 2.96
C ALA A 218 -9.89 10.58 4.36
N ASP A 219 -8.91 11.09 5.10
CA ASP A 219 -9.03 11.55 6.48
C ASP A 219 -10.18 12.54 6.70
N THR A 220 -10.28 13.57 5.87
CA THR A 220 -11.34 14.58 5.94
C THR A 220 -12.72 13.97 5.69
N GLN A 221 -12.86 13.16 4.65
CA GLN A 221 -14.14 12.52 4.29
C GLN A 221 -14.55 11.46 5.32
N LEU A 222 -13.58 10.76 5.88
CA LEU A 222 -13.82 9.79 6.96
C LEU A 222 -14.30 10.48 8.23
N ASN A 223 -13.66 11.60 8.60
CA ASN A 223 -14.07 12.38 9.76
C ASN A 223 -15.51 12.87 9.60
N GLU A 224 -15.84 13.49 8.46
CA GLU A 224 -17.20 13.92 8.15
C GLU A 224 -18.20 12.74 8.21
N PHE A 225 -17.85 11.60 7.60
CA PHE A 225 -18.70 10.41 7.56
C PHE A 225 -19.01 9.89 8.95
N VAL A 226 -17.99 9.69 9.79
CA VAL A 226 -18.12 9.16 11.15
C VAL A 226 -19.00 10.06 12.02
N HIS A 227 -18.80 11.39 11.94
CA HIS A 227 -19.62 12.34 12.68
C HIS A 227 -21.05 12.43 12.14
N LYS A 228 -21.23 12.33 10.83
CA LYS A 228 -22.55 12.36 10.20
C LYS A 228 -23.41 11.17 10.58
N ILE A 229 -22.86 9.98 10.62
CA ILE A 229 -23.57 8.78 11.07
C ILE A 229 -23.54 8.59 12.60
N ASP A 230 -22.84 9.47 13.35
CA ASP A 230 -22.71 9.48 14.80
C ASP A 230 -22.34 8.08 15.35
N SER A 231 -21.19 7.55 14.88
CA SER A 231 -20.75 6.18 15.12
C SER A 231 -19.43 6.08 15.87
N PRO A 232 -19.28 5.14 16.82
CA PRO A 232 -17.96 4.78 17.31
C PRO A 232 -17.07 4.27 16.18
N VAL A 233 -15.76 4.52 16.29
CA VAL A 233 -14.76 4.13 15.29
C VAL A 233 -13.54 3.47 15.92
N ALA A 234 -13.07 2.39 15.30
CA ALA A 234 -11.80 1.75 15.62
C ALA A 234 -10.92 1.63 14.36
N ASP A 235 -9.63 1.49 14.57
CA ASP A 235 -8.67 1.31 13.49
C ASP A 235 -7.93 -0.05 13.54
N THR A 236 -7.27 -0.35 12.43
CA THR A 236 -6.17 -1.33 12.40
C THR A 236 -4.86 -0.63 12.75
N LEU A 237 -3.79 -1.40 13.02
CA LEU A 237 -2.45 -0.83 13.14
C LEU A 237 -2.07 0.02 11.92
N MET A 238 -2.40 -0.44 10.71
CA MET A 238 -2.14 0.28 9.45
C MET A 238 -3.10 1.44 9.19
N GLY A 239 -4.23 1.49 9.89
CA GLY A 239 -5.22 2.58 9.83
C GLY A 239 -4.97 3.70 10.82
N LYS A 240 -4.01 3.53 11.74
CA LYS A 240 -3.69 4.58 12.73
C LYS A 240 -3.30 5.89 12.06
N GLY A 241 -3.98 6.96 12.47
CA GLY A 241 -3.80 8.30 11.91
C GLY A 241 -4.82 8.65 10.81
N ALA A 242 -5.63 7.70 10.31
CA ALA A 242 -6.72 8.01 9.38
C ALA A 242 -7.89 8.75 10.07
N PHE A 243 -8.08 8.51 11.36
CA PHE A 243 -9.06 9.21 12.21
C PHE A 243 -8.35 9.79 13.43
N ASN A 244 -8.85 10.91 13.95
CA ASN A 244 -8.23 11.59 15.08
C ASN A 244 -8.36 10.73 16.35
N GLY A 245 -7.23 10.29 16.91
CA GLY A 245 -7.18 9.44 18.11
C GLY A 245 -7.62 10.15 19.42
N THR A 246 -7.81 11.47 19.40
CA THR A 246 -8.35 12.25 20.54
C THR A 246 -9.84 12.58 20.39
N ASP A 247 -10.45 12.17 19.27
CA ASP A 247 -11.87 12.37 19.03
C ASP A 247 -12.71 11.51 19.98
N PRO A 248 -13.80 12.05 20.55
CA PRO A 248 -14.69 11.30 21.42
C PRO A 248 -15.31 10.04 20.81
N LEU A 249 -15.40 9.91 19.51
CA LEU A 249 -15.93 8.70 18.84
C LEU A 249 -14.86 7.61 18.64
N TYR A 250 -13.58 7.94 18.80
CA TYR A 250 -12.50 6.98 18.67
C TYR A 250 -12.41 6.05 19.89
N THR A 251 -12.37 4.74 19.65
CA THR A 251 -12.36 3.72 20.70
C THR A 251 -11.07 2.92 20.78
N GLY A 252 -10.10 3.25 19.91
CA GLY A 252 -8.80 2.58 19.85
C GLY A 252 -8.70 1.55 18.75
N MET A 253 -7.73 0.67 18.85
CA MET A 253 -7.48 -0.38 17.85
C MET A 253 -8.42 -1.58 18.09
N LEU A 254 -8.78 -2.27 16.98
CA LEU A 254 -9.58 -3.49 17.01
C LEU A 254 -8.70 -4.76 16.96
N GLY A 255 -9.15 -5.84 17.56
CA GLY A 255 -8.57 -7.18 17.46
C GLY A 255 -7.76 -7.60 18.67
N MET A 256 -6.81 -8.53 18.48
CA MET A 256 -6.02 -9.18 19.55
C MET A 256 -5.29 -8.17 20.45
N HIS A 257 -4.80 -7.08 19.88
CA HIS A 257 -4.10 -5.99 20.58
C HIS A 257 -4.97 -4.74 20.71
N GLY A 258 -6.29 -4.90 20.49
CA GLY A 258 -7.25 -3.81 20.56
C GLY A 258 -7.79 -3.57 21.96
N THR A 259 -8.49 -2.43 22.12
CA THR A 259 -9.17 -2.09 23.35
C THR A 259 -10.38 -2.99 23.60
N LYS A 260 -10.80 -3.09 24.86
CA LYS A 260 -12.06 -3.79 25.18
C LYS A 260 -13.25 -3.08 24.59
N ALA A 261 -13.28 -1.75 24.58
CA ALA A 261 -14.35 -0.95 23.99
C ALA A 261 -14.51 -1.24 22.49
N SER A 262 -13.40 -1.27 21.71
CA SER A 262 -13.46 -1.59 20.29
C SER A 262 -13.94 -3.02 20.03
N ASN A 263 -13.41 -4.00 20.75
CA ASN A 263 -13.82 -5.40 20.58
C ASN A 263 -15.27 -5.62 21.00
N TYR A 264 -15.71 -4.98 22.09
CA TYR A 264 -17.11 -5.01 22.50
C TYR A 264 -18.02 -4.34 21.48
N GLY A 265 -17.68 -3.12 21.03
CA GLY A 265 -18.45 -2.38 20.06
C GLY A 265 -18.71 -3.20 18.78
N VAL A 266 -17.66 -3.82 18.22
CA VAL A 266 -17.81 -4.70 17.03
C VAL A 266 -18.66 -5.95 17.35
N SER A 267 -18.59 -6.50 18.56
CA SER A 267 -19.39 -7.69 18.91
C SER A 267 -20.88 -7.39 19.09
N GLN A 268 -21.24 -6.14 19.40
CA GLN A 268 -22.62 -5.72 19.73
C GLN A 268 -23.25 -4.82 18.66
N CYS A 269 -22.48 -4.34 17.67
CA CYS A 269 -23.04 -3.52 16.59
C CYS A 269 -24.05 -4.30 15.74
N ASP A 270 -24.96 -3.60 15.09
CA ASP A 270 -25.90 -4.15 14.10
C ASP A 270 -25.46 -3.89 12.65
N LEU A 271 -24.51 -2.95 12.47
CA LEU A 271 -23.85 -2.65 11.21
C LEU A 271 -22.36 -2.36 11.45
N LEU A 272 -21.50 -3.13 10.80
CA LEU A 272 -20.06 -2.88 10.73
C LEU A 272 -19.69 -2.29 9.35
N VAL A 273 -19.29 -1.02 9.33
CA VAL A 273 -18.79 -0.35 8.11
C VAL A 273 -17.27 -0.42 8.07
N VAL A 274 -16.74 -1.12 7.10
CA VAL A 274 -15.29 -1.39 6.96
C VAL A 274 -14.71 -0.53 5.86
N VAL A 275 -13.82 0.38 6.21
CA VAL A 275 -13.27 1.40 5.30
C VAL A 275 -11.80 1.11 5.03
N GLY A 276 -11.49 0.58 3.85
CA GLY A 276 -10.12 0.30 3.42
C GLY A 276 -9.34 -0.62 4.36
N ALA A 277 -10.05 -1.58 4.98
CA ALA A 277 -9.46 -2.55 5.90
C ALA A 277 -9.68 -3.97 5.41
N ARG A 278 -8.61 -4.77 5.47
CA ARG A 278 -8.68 -6.21 5.28
C ARG A 278 -9.03 -6.89 6.60
N PHE A 279 -9.75 -7.99 6.53
CA PHE A 279 -9.98 -8.81 7.70
C PHE A 279 -8.77 -9.72 7.93
N SER A 280 -7.85 -9.31 8.80
CA SER A 280 -6.73 -10.12 9.25
C SER A 280 -7.17 -11.07 10.37
N ASP A 281 -6.54 -12.25 10.47
CA ASP A 281 -6.74 -13.20 11.57
C ASP A 281 -6.51 -12.57 12.96
N ARG A 282 -5.61 -11.57 13.03
CA ARG A 282 -5.34 -10.79 14.26
C ARG A 282 -6.50 -9.89 14.66
N VAL A 283 -7.40 -9.58 13.73
CA VAL A 283 -8.59 -8.75 13.95
C VAL A 283 -9.80 -9.61 14.28
N TYR A 284 -10.13 -10.59 13.43
CA TYR A 284 -11.37 -11.35 13.62
C TYR A 284 -11.22 -12.56 14.57
N GLY A 285 -10.01 -13.10 14.77
CA GLY A 285 -9.77 -14.28 15.59
C GLY A 285 -10.57 -15.50 15.12
N ASN A 286 -11.86 -15.56 15.48
CA ASN A 286 -12.78 -16.59 15.00
C ASN A 286 -13.83 -15.98 14.05
N ALA A 287 -13.69 -16.28 12.76
CA ALA A 287 -14.57 -15.72 11.71
C ALA A 287 -16.08 -15.97 11.94
N LYS A 288 -16.46 -17.10 12.57
CA LYS A 288 -17.87 -17.42 12.87
C LYS A 288 -18.46 -16.60 14.02
N LYS A 289 -17.62 -16.02 14.86
CA LYS A 289 -18.02 -15.24 16.04
C LYS A 289 -17.81 -13.72 15.83
N PHE A 290 -17.03 -13.34 14.82
CA PHE A 290 -16.72 -11.93 14.56
C PHE A 290 -17.94 -11.21 14.02
N ALA A 291 -18.35 -10.13 14.69
CA ALA A 291 -19.51 -9.31 14.34
C ALA A 291 -20.77 -10.14 14.00
N ALA A 292 -21.01 -11.24 14.74
CA ALA A 292 -22.02 -12.25 14.38
C ALA A 292 -23.46 -11.71 14.32
N ASN A 293 -23.73 -10.58 14.98
CA ASN A 293 -25.04 -9.94 15.03
C ASN A 293 -25.17 -8.76 14.03
N ALA A 294 -24.08 -8.40 13.34
CA ALA A 294 -24.01 -7.25 12.45
C ALA A 294 -24.16 -7.65 10.99
N LYS A 295 -24.76 -6.76 10.21
CA LYS A 295 -24.51 -6.71 8.77
C LYS A 295 -23.12 -6.10 8.56
N ILE A 296 -22.39 -6.59 7.55
CA ILE A 296 -21.04 -6.13 7.25
C ILE A 296 -21.02 -5.47 5.87
N MET A 297 -20.59 -4.22 5.84
CA MET A 297 -20.42 -3.42 4.63
C MET A 297 -18.95 -3.08 4.46
N GLN A 298 -18.35 -3.42 3.31
CA GLN A 298 -16.91 -3.22 3.06
C GLN A 298 -16.66 -2.32 1.85
N PHE A 299 -15.83 -1.30 2.03
CA PHE A 299 -15.31 -0.42 0.97
C PHE A 299 -13.83 -0.74 0.75
N ASP A 300 -13.47 -1.18 -0.45
CA ASP A 300 -12.10 -1.54 -0.78
C ASP A 300 -11.79 -1.24 -2.26
N VAL A 301 -10.53 -0.93 -2.55
CA VAL A 301 -10.06 -0.75 -3.93
C VAL A 301 -9.79 -2.08 -4.62
N ASP A 302 -9.55 -3.15 -3.86
CA ASP A 302 -9.20 -4.48 -4.35
C ASP A 302 -10.40 -5.44 -4.23
N PRO A 303 -11.02 -5.83 -5.35
CA PRO A 303 -12.16 -6.76 -5.32
C PRO A 303 -11.78 -8.15 -4.75
N ALA A 304 -10.50 -8.52 -4.76
CA ALA A 304 -10.04 -9.80 -4.21
C ALA A 304 -10.11 -9.87 -2.67
N GLU A 305 -10.24 -8.74 -1.98
CA GLU A 305 -10.40 -8.71 -0.52
C GLU A 305 -11.86 -8.90 -0.08
N ILE A 306 -12.84 -8.72 -0.99
CA ILE A 306 -14.26 -8.88 -0.68
C ILE A 306 -14.60 -10.37 -0.51
N ASN A 307 -15.27 -10.71 0.61
CA ASN A 307 -15.65 -12.08 0.96
C ASN A 307 -14.48 -13.06 1.14
N LYS A 308 -13.25 -12.59 1.23
CA LYS A 308 -12.06 -13.45 1.35
C LYS A 308 -11.99 -14.19 2.69
N ASN A 309 -12.09 -13.46 3.77
CA ASN A 309 -11.98 -14.00 5.13
C ASN A 309 -13.30 -13.91 5.91
N ILE A 310 -14.04 -12.83 5.74
CA ILE A 310 -15.35 -12.58 6.35
C ILE A 310 -16.34 -12.30 5.21
N LYS A 311 -17.51 -12.92 5.31
CA LYS A 311 -18.60 -12.68 4.34
C LYS A 311 -19.20 -11.31 4.60
N THR A 312 -19.36 -10.51 3.53
CA THR A 312 -20.01 -9.19 3.59
C THR A 312 -21.43 -9.24 3.07
N ASP A 313 -22.29 -8.38 3.60
CA ASP A 313 -23.69 -8.20 3.15
C ASP A 313 -23.78 -7.17 2.03
N ALA A 314 -22.86 -6.20 2.02
CA ALA A 314 -22.72 -5.20 0.97
C ALA A 314 -21.23 -4.85 0.76
N SER A 315 -20.88 -4.43 -0.44
CA SER A 315 -19.53 -3.94 -0.75
C SER A 315 -19.57 -2.88 -1.84
N ILE A 316 -18.63 -1.93 -1.77
CA ILE A 316 -18.39 -0.96 -2.83
C ILE A 316 -16.91 -1.03 -3.21
N ILE A 317 -16.65 -1.34 -4.49
CA ILE A 317 -15.28 -1.41 -5.01
C ILE A 317 -14.89 -0.05 -5.58
N GLY A 318 -13.77 0.50 -5.08
CA GLY A 318 -13.25 1.76 -5.57
C GLY A 318 -12.41 2.51 -4.55
N ASP A 319 -11.98 3.71 -4.90
CA ASP A 319 -11.23 4.59 -4.00
C ASP A 319 -12.12 5.03 -2.83
N VAL A 320 -11.70 4.74 -1.61
CA VAL A 320 -12.52 4.96 -0.41
C VAL A 320 -12.79 6.45 -0.14
N LYS A 321 -11.91 7.37 -0.56
CA LYS A 321 -12.18 8.81 -0.46
C LYS A 321 -13.40 9.19 -1.28
N VAL A 322 -13.46 8.74 -2.54
CA VAL A 322 -14.58 9.02 -3.45
C VAL A 322 -15.87 8.34 -2.99
N ILE A 323 -15.77 7.11 -2.43
CA ILE A 323 -16.93 6.43 -1.85
C ILE A 323 -17.48 7.25 -0.69
N LEU A 324 -16.64 7.69 0.23
CA LEU A 324 -17.05 8.49 1.40
C LEU A 324 -17.63 9.86 0.98
N GLU A 325 -17.05 10.53 -0.02
CA GLU A 325 -17.60 11.77 -0.59
C GLU A 325 -19.05 11.58 -1.05
N LYS A 326 -19.30 10.53 -1.86
CA LYS A 326 -20.65 10.23 -2.36
C LYS A 326 -21.64 9.84 -1.28
N LEU A 327 -21.19 9.15 -0.24
CA LEU A 327 -22.03 8.81 0.93
C LEU A 327 -22.35 10.07 1.74
N ASN A 328 -21.35 10.93 2.00
CA ASN A 328 -21.54 12.17 2.75
C ASN A 328 -22.53 13.13 2.08
N GLU A 329 -22.54 13.17 0.73
CA GLU A 329 -23.53 13.96 -0.01
C GLU A 329 -24.98 13.50 0.19
N LYS A 330 -25.21 12.21 0.46
CA LYS A 330 -26.56 11.62 0.52
C LYS A 330 -27.07 11.39 1.96
N LEU A 331 -26.17 11.16 2.90
CA LEU A 331 -26.50 10.87 4.29
C LEU A 331 -26.96 12.14 5.02
N SER A 332 -27.97 12.00 5.86
CA SER A 332 -28.39 13.02 6.83
C SER A 332 -27.66 12.82 8.16
N GLN A 333 -27.64 13.88 9.00
CA GLN A 333 -27.10 13.78 10.36
C GLN A 333 -27.91 12.77 11.19
N MET A 334 -27.25 11.80 11.78
CA MET A 334 -27.83 10.78 12.65
C MET A 334 -27.50 11.05 14.12
N ASN A 335 -28.14 10.30 15.02
CA ASN A 335 -27.89 10.40 16.46
C ASN A 335 -27.93 9.00 17.09
N HIS A 336 -26.79 8.54 17.59
CA HIS A 336 -26.63 7.26 18.26
C HIS A 336 -26.00 7.41 19.66
N LYS A 337 -26.31 8.51 20.36
CA LYS A 337 -25.71 8.86 21.65
C LYS A 337 -25.79 7.75 22.69
N GLU A 338 -26.91 7.03 22.76
CA GLU A 338 -27.03 5.90 23.70
C GLU A 338 -26.07 4.78 23.39
N TRP A 339 -25.90 4.44 22.11
CA TRP A 339 -24.96 3.45 21.64
C TRP A 339 -23.49 3.86 21.91
N ILE A 340 -23.15 5.10 21.63
CA ILE A 340 -21.82 5.65 21.93
C ILE A 340 -21.53 5.57 23.43
N THR A 341 -22.51 5.93 24.28
CA THR A 341 -22.37 5.86 25.75
C THR A 341 -22.19 4.40 26.20
N GLU A 342 -22.93 3.46 25.61
CA GLU A 342 -22.79 2.03 25.90
C GLU A 342 -21.37 1.54 25.59
N VAL A 343 -20.83 1.84 24.41
CA VAL A 343 -19.46 1.45 24.01
C VAL A 343 -18.41 2.07 24.93
N LYS A 344 -18.56 3.36 25.28
CA LYS A 344 -17.60 4.07 26.15
C LYS A 344 -17.60 3.56 27.57
N SER A 345 -18.69 3.06 28.08
CA SER A 345 -18.73 2.47 29.42
C SER A 345 -17.75 1.30 29.59
N TYR A 346 -17.39 0.65 28.50
CA TYR A 346 -16.36 -0.41 28.48
C TYR A 346 -14.93 0.13 28.50
N GLU A 347 -14.72 1.35 28.02
CA GLU A 347 -13.42 2.03 28.10
C GLU A 347 -13.14 2.45 29.55
N GLU A 348 -14.12 3.05 30.23
CA GLU A 348 -14.01 3.50 31.62
C GLU A 348 -13.83 2.34 32.61
N SER A 349 -14.53 1.22 32.36
CA SER A 349 -14.46 0.05 33.25
C SER A 349 -13.19 -0.80 33.07
N HIS A 350 -12.40 -0.55 32.00
CA HIS A 350 -11.20 -1.33 31.66
C HIS A 350 -10.17 -0.44 30.98
N PRO A 351 -9.57 0.52 31.72
CA PRO A 351 -8.60 1.46 31.21
C PRO A 351 -7.31 0.79 30.72
#